data_3b0e4de9b77ea11aa9de4545ee19f94b
#
_entry.id   3b0e4de9b77ea11aa9de4545ee19f94b
#
_cell.length_a   1.000
_cell.length_b   1.000
_cell.length_c   1.000
_cell.angle_alpha   90.00
_cell.angle_beta   90.00
_cell.angle_gamma   90.00
#
_symmetry.space_group_name_H-M   'P 1'
#
loop_
_entity.id
_entity.type
_entity.pdbx_description
1 polymer ?
#
loop_
_entity_poly.entity_id
_entity_poly.type
_entity_poly.pdbx_seq_one_letter_code
_entity_poly.pdbx_strand_id
1 'polypeptide(L)'
;MGIKKLQQLGLDFIATYNDMAYKEGPLVSPQVFREVFLPKMNVVADAIKLPWTFHSDGNLTIVMEDLLTLGMNCVNPFEPPCMDLKVAKEKWGDRICLWGNIDLVKTLPYGTVEEVEAEVKQRIEDGAAGGGYICATANSVTGWCKIENVFAMTNAVQKYGVYPISVS
;
A
#
# COMPACT_ATOMS: atom_id res chain seq x y z
N MET A 1 16.87 -10.74 15.99
CA MET A 1 16.31 -11.41 17.18
C MET A 1 14.81 -11.16 17.37
N GLY A 2 14.30 -9.96 17.10
CA GLY A 2 12.88 -9.61 17.28
C GLY A 2 11.89 -10.41 16.40
N ILE A 3 12.13 -10.50 15.09
CA ILE A 3 11.22 -11.17 14.13
C ILE A 3 10.95 -12.63 14.53
N LYS A 4 12.00 -13.39 14.90
CA LYS A 4 11.83 -14.79 15.33
C LYS A 4 10.93 -14.93 16.57
N LYS A 5 11.01 -13.99 17.51
CA LYS A 5 10.14 -13.96 18.69
C LYS A 5 8.71 -13.59 18.33
N LEU A 6 8.50 -12.59 17.46
CA LEU A 6 7.17 -12.21 17.00
C LEU A 6 6.43 -13.37 16.34
N GLN A 7 7.10 -14.14 15.49
CA GLN A 7 6.50 -15.30 14.82
C GLN A 7 6.05 -16.43 15.77
N GLN A 8 6.58 -16.47 17.01
CA GLN A 8 6.16 -17.43 18.02
C GLN A 8 4.87 -17.03 18.77
N LEU A 9 4.34 -15.81 18.51
CA LEU A 9 3.15 -15.28 19.19
C LEU A 9 1.83 -15.68 18.50
N GLY A 10 1.86 -16.50 17.44
CA GLY A 10 0.65 -16.92 16.72
C GLY A 10 0.07 -15.81 15.84
N LEU A 11 0.91 -14.96 15.28
CA LEU A 11 0.51 -13.90 14.34
C LEU A 11 0.20 -14.48 12.97
N ASP A 12 -0.80 -13.91 12.28
CA ASP A 12 -1.16 -14.31 10.91
C ASP A 12 -0.22 -13.69 9.86
N PHE A 13 0.30 -12.47 10.12
CA PHE A 13 1.25 -11.79 9.24
C PHE A 13 2.13 -10.81 10.01
N ILE A 14 3.17 -10.28 9.34
CA ILE A 14 4.10 -9.27 9.88
C ILE A 14 4.02 -8.01 9.01
N ALA A 15 3.98 -6.84 9.65
CA ALA A 15 4.16 -5.55 8.99
C ALA A 15 5.55 -5.00 9.32
N THR A 16 6.28 -4.58 8.31
CA THR A 16 7.56 -3.88 8.44
C THR A 16 7.43 -2.45 7.96
N TYR A 17 8.06 -1.52 8.63
CA TYR A 17 7.96 -0.08 8.37
C TYR A 17 9.35 0.50 8.20
N ASN A 18 9.60 1.13 7.05
CA ASN A 18 10.83 1.89 6.83
C ASN A 18 10.71 2.75 5.58
N ASP A 19 10.53 4.06 5.73
CA ASP A 19 10.40 4.96 4.59
C ASP A 19 11.70 5.03 3.80
N MET A 20 11.61 4.64 2.54
CA MET A 20 12.73 4.55 1.61
C MET A 20 12.63 5.58 0.48
N ALA A 21 11.53 6.36 0.42
CA ALA A 21 11.29 7.29 -0.66
C ALA A 21 10.60 8.59 -0.20
N TYR A 22 10.73 9.64 -1.02
CA TYR A 22 9.90 10.83 -1.05
C TYR A 22 8.96 10.79 -2.28
N LYS A 23 8.22 11.89 -2.50
CA LYS A 23 7.25 11.99 -3.60
C LYS A 23 7.89 11.80 -4.97
N GLU A 24 9.10 12.31 -5.17
CA GLU A 24 9.84 12.26 -6.43
C GLU A 24 10.58 10.93 -6.66
N GLY A 25 10.84 10.16 -5.60
CA GLY A 25 11.57 8.90 -5.70
C GLY A 25 12.31 8.49 -4.43
N PRO A 26 13.15 7.44 -4.50
CA PRO A 26 13.89 6.92 -3.36
C PRO A 26 14.82 7.94 -2.72
N LEU A 27 15.03 7.81 -1.40
CA LEU A 27 15.95 8.64 -0.59
C LEU A 27 17.42 8.54 -1.04
N VAL A 28 17.76 7.46 -1.71
CA VAL A 28 19.10 7.19 -2.24
C VAL A 28 19.01 6.77 -3.70
N SER A 29 20.12 6.87 -4.44
CA SER A 29 20.12 6.38 -5.82
C SER A 29 19.81 4.89 -5.89
N PRO A 30 19.21 4.39 -7.00
CA PRO A 30 18.95 2.97 -7.18
C PRO A 30 20.23 2.10 -7.07
N GLN A 31 21.39 2.64 -7.44
CA GLN A 31 22.65 1.95 -7.26
C GLN A 31 22.98 1.75 -5.77
N VAL A 32 22.93 2.82 -4.97
CA VAL A 32 23.17 2.74 -3.52
C VAL A 32 22.13 1.85 -2.84
N PHE A 33 20.87 1.92 -3.29
CA PHE A 33 19.82 1.04 -2.80
C PHE A 33 20.21 -0.44 -2.99
N ARG A 34 20.62 -0.84 -4.20
CA ARG A 34 21.00 -2.22 -4.54
C ARG A 34 22.27 -2.69 -3.84
N GLU A 35 23.27 -1.81 -3.71
CA GLU A 35 24.57 -2.19 -3.16
C GLU A 35 24.59 -2.21 -1.62
N VAL A 36 23.81 -1.33 -0.98
CA VAL A 36 23.90 -1.12 0.47
C VAL A 36 22.64 -1.58 1.22
N PHE A 37 21.46 -1.19 0.75
CA PHE A 37 20.21 -1.43 1.47
C PHE A 37 19.61 -2.80 1.18
N LEU A 38 19.48 -3.16 -0.08
CA LEU A 38 18.86 -4.41 -0.50
C LEU A 38 19.51 -5.66 0.12
N PRO A 39 20.84 -5.79 0.23
CA PRO A 39 21.46 -6.94 0.89
C PRO A 39 21.10 -7.04 2.38
N LYS A 40 20.94 -5.90 3.07
CA LYS A 40 20.52 -5.88 4.48
C LYS A 40 19.05 -6.20 4.66
N MET A 41 18.21 -5.71 3.74
CA MET A 41 16.79 -6.03 3.70
C MET A 41 16.56 -7.52 3.44
N ASN A 42 17.36 -8.15 2.58
CA ASN A 42 17.30 -9.60 2.34
C ASN A 42 17.53 -10.40 3.63
N VAL A 43 18.50 -10.00 4.47
CA VAL A 43 18.73 -10.67 5.76
C VAL A 43 17.50 -10.61 6.67
N VAL A 44 16.76 -9.49 6.63
CA VAL A 44 15.52 -9.33 7.40
C VAL A 44 14.39 -10.17 6.77
N ALA A 45 14.24 -10.10 5.46
CA ALA A 45 13.23 -10.83 4.70
C ALA A 45 13.40 -12.36 4.87
N ASP A 46 14.61 -12.86 4.79
CA ASP A 46 14.93 -14.28 5.01
C ASP A 46 14.54 -14.78 6.41
N ALA A 47 14.51 -13.90 7.39
CA ALA A 47 14.08 -14.24 8.75
C ALA A 47 12.56 -14.30 8.91
N ILE A 48 11.78 -13.70 7.98
CA ILE A 48 10.32 -13.69 8.00
C ILE A 48 9.82 -14.97 7.33
N LYS A 49 8.95 -15.72 8.03
CA LYS A 49 8.36 -16.97 7.55
C LYS A 49 6.83 -16.91 7.45
N LEU A 50 6.23 -15.83 7.91
CA LEU A 50 4.81 -15.52 7.76
C LEU A 50 4.61 -14.62 6.53
N PRO A 51 3.39 -14.53 6.01
CA PRO A 51 3.05 -13.47 5.08
C PRO A 51 3.44 -12.10 5.66
N TRP A 52 3.94 -11.20 4.83
CA TRP A 52 4.37 -9.90 5.33
C TRP A 52 4.13 -8.75 4.37
N THR A 53 3.92 -7.58 4.92
CA THR A 53 3.80 -6.34 4.19
C THR A 53 4.99 -5.43 4.45
N PHE A 54 5.41 -4.73 3.41
CA PHE A 54 6.39 -3.67 3.49
C PHE A 54 5.71 -2.31 3.39
N HIS A 55 5.93 -1.46 4.40
CA HIS A 55 5.44 -0.09 4.38
C HIS A 55 6.59 0.87 4.09
N SER A 56 6.38 1.73 3.12
CA SER A 56 7.22 2.89 2.83
C SER A 56 6.39 3.94 2.12
N ASP A 57 6.35 5.13 2.67
CA ASP A 57 5.79 6.29 2.00
C ASP A 57 6.61 6.65 0.75
N GLY A 58 6.02 7.44 -0.14
CA GLY A 58 6.67 8.00 -1.31
C GLY A 58 6.67 7.11 -2.56
N ASN A 59 7.44 7.55 -3.55
CA ASN A 59 7.49 6.90 -4.86
C ASN A 59 8.57 5.81 -4.92
N LEU A 60 8.15 4.56 -4.87
CA LEU A 60 9.02 3.38 -4.94
C LEU A 60 9.19 2.83 -6.36
N THR A 61 8.59 3.43 -7.37
CA THR A 61 8.48 2.88 -8.73
C THR A 61 9.81 2.38 -9.29
N ILE A 62 10.89 3.14 -9.10
CA ILE A 62 12.21 2.83 -9.70
C ILE A 62 12.95 1.69 -9.01
N VAL A 63 12.57 1.35 -7.75
CA VAL A 63 13.17 0.26 -6.96
C VAL A 63 12.18 -0.87 -6.68
N MET A 64 10.97 -0.79 -7.22
CA MET A 64 9.91 -1.75 -6.94
C MET A 64 10.29 -3.18 -7.37
N GLU A 65 10.94 -3.35 -8.52
CA GLU A 65 11.41 -4.68 -8.96
C GLU A 65 12.46 -5.26 -8.02
N ASP A 66 13.33 -4.42 -7.46
CA ASP A 66 14.30 -4.84 -6.45
C ASP A 66 13.60 -5.25 -5.14
N LEU A 67 12.59 -4.46 -4.71
CA LEU A 67 11.80 -4.77 -3.52
C LEU A 67 11.02 -6.08 -3.65
N LEU A 68 10.47 -6.38 -4.82
CA LEU A 68 9.76 -7.65 -5.08
C LEU A 68 10.64 -8.89 -4.87
N THR A 69 11.96 -8.76 -5.03
CA THR A 69 12.90 -9.87 -4.76
C THR A 69 12.96 -10.28 -3.30
N LEU A 70 12.50 -9.43 -2.39
CA LEU A 70 12.45 -9.70 -0.94
C LEU A 70 11.36 -10.72 -0.55
N GLY A 71 10.43 -11.05 -1.47
CA GLY A 71 9.37 -12.01 -1.21
C GLY A 71 8.26 -11.51 -0.28
N MET A 72 8.04 -10.19 -0.19
CA MET A 72 6.90 -9.63 0.50
C MET A 72 5.58 -9.98 -0.22
N ASN A 73 4.49 -10.07 0.53
CA ASN A 73 3.17 -10.40 -0.01
C ASN A 73 2.33 -9.14 -0.29
N CYS A 74 2.68 -8.03 0.34
CA CYS A 74 1.93 -6.79 0.22
C CYS A 74 2.86 -5.58 0.34
N VAL A 75 2.53 -4.51 -0.34
CA VAL A 75 3.19 -3.19 -0.22
C VAL A 75 2.16 -2.13 0.14
N ASN A 76 2.54 -1.22 1.06
CA ASN A 76 1.71 -0.15 1.62
C ASN A 76 2.55 1.10 1.87
N PRO A 77 2.01 2.31 1.73
CA PRO A 77 0.80 2.65 0.99
C PRO A 77 1.13 2.92 -0.48
N PHE A 78 0.11 2.97 -1.33
CA PHE A 78 0.25 3.56 -2.66
C PHE A 78 -0.29 4.98 -2.59
N GLU A 79 0.55 5.96 -2.24
CA GLU A 79 0.12 7.36 -2.12
C GLU A 79 -0.32 7.91 -3.48
N PRO A 80 -1.57 8.44 -3.62
CA PRO A 80 -2.12 8.88 -4.90
C PRO A 80 -1.24 9.86 -5.68
N PRO A 81 -0.58 10.86 -5.03
CA PRO A 81 0.28 11.79 -5.76
C PRO A 81 1.63 11.21 -6.19
N CYS A 82 2.01 10.04 -5.67
CA CYS A 82 3.32 9.44 -5.89
C CYS A 82 3.28 8.28 -6.88
N MET A 83 2.25 7.44 -6.78
CA MET A 83 2.13 6.20 -7.56
C MET A 83 0.68 6.01 -8.03
N ASP A 84 0.51 5.80 -9.32
CA ASP A 84 -0.79 5.49 -9.92
C ASP A 84 -1.16 4.03 -9.65
N LEU A 85 -2.33 3.81 -9.00
CA LEU A 85 -2.78 2.47 -8.61
C LEU A 85 -3.07 1.58 -9.81
N LYS A 86 -3.69 2.12 -10.87
CA LYS A 86 -4.01 1.37 -12.08
C LYS A 86 -2.74 0.88 -12.76
N VAL A 87 -1.76 1.77 -12.94
CA VAL A 87 -0.45 1.43 -13.51
C VAL A 87 0.27 0.41 -12.63
N ALA A 88 0.22 0.56 -11.31
CA ALA A 88 0.81 -0.38 -10.36
C ALA A 88 0.14 -1.76 -10.44
N LYS A 89 -1.19 -1.78 -10.54
CA LYS A 89 -1.98 -3.01 -10.69
C LYS A 89 -1.63 -3.77 -11.98
N GLU A 90 -1.51 -3.05 -13.09
CA GLU A 90 -1.12 -3.63 -14.37
C GLU A 90 0.30 -4.22 -14.35
N LYS A 91 1.24 -3.57 -13.64
CA LYS A 91 2.65 -3.99 -13.60
C LYS A 91 2.95 -5.07 -12.57
N TRP A 92 2.33 -5.01 -11.41
CA TRP A 92 2.74 -5.80 -10.25
C TRP A 92 1.60 -6.55 -9.56
N GLY A 93 0.35 -6.27 -9.91
CA GLY A 93 -0.81 -6.80 -9.21
C GLY A 93 -1.02 -8.32 -9.32
N ASP A 94 -0.31 -9.00 -10.21
CA ASP A 94 -0.23 -10.47 -10.29
C ASP A 94 0.80 -11.08 -9.33
N ARG A 95 1.72 -10.26 -8.79
CA ARG A 95 2.84 -10.69 -7.96
C ARG A 95 2.74 -10.22 -6.51
N ILE A 96 1.99 -9.15 -6.24
CA ILE A 96 1.93 -8.54 -4.91
C ILE A 96 0.57 -7.90 -4.66
N CYS A 97 0.12 -7.95 -3.42
CA CYS A 97 -1.04 -7.19 -2.97
C CYS A 97 -0.68 -5.70 -2.83
N LEU A 98 -1.53 -4.83 -3.36
CA LEU A 98 -1.43 -3.38 -3.24
C LEU A 98 -2.36 -2.90 -2.13
N TRP A 99 -1.84 -2.15 -1.15
CA TRP A 99 -2.63 -1.68 -0.01
C TRP A 99 -2.59 -0.14 0.08
N GLY A 100 -3.72 0.46 -0.02
CA GLY A 100 -3.96 1.91 -0.01
C GLY A 100 -5.21 2.22 -0.85
N ASN A 101 -5.46 3.38 -1.35
CA ASN A 101 -4.66 4.60 -1.42
C ASN A 101 -5.61 5.81 -1.44
N ILE A 102 -6.62 5.82 -0.55
CA ILE A 102 -7.56 6.95 -0.44
C ILE A 102 -6.82 8.19 0.08
N ASP A 103 -7.03 9.31 -0.58
CA ASP A 103 -6.26 10.54 -0.37
C ASP A 103 -6.54 11.17 1.01
N LEU A 104 -5.47 11.28 1.81
CA LEU A 104 -5.45 11.92 3.13
C LEU A 104 -5.09 13.41 3.10
N VAL A 105 -4.75 13.95 1.92
CA VAL A 105 -4.32 15.36 1.79
C VAL A 105 -5.46 16.24 1.31
N LYS A 106 -6.34 15.72 0.46
CA LYS A 106 -7.45 16.49 -0.14
C LYS A 106 -8.81 15.88 0.17
N THR A 107 -9.05 14.65 -0.27
CA THR A 107 -10.39 14.08 -0.29
C THR A 107 -10.94 13.85 1.12
N LEU A 108 -10.22 13.15 1.99
CA LEU A 108 -10.72 12.90 3.35
C LEU A 108 -10.78 14.17 4.22
N PRO A 109 -9.81 15.10 4.18
CA PRO A 109 -9.90 16.33 4.96
C PRO A 109 -10.89 17.36 4.44
N TYR A 110 -10.96 17.55 3.12
CA TYR A 110 -11.63 18.72 2.54
C TYR A 110 -12.75 18.39 1.57
N GLY A 111 -12.80 17.17 1.05
CA GLY A 111 -13.82 16.72 0.11
C GLY A 111 -15.23 16.69 0.70
N THR A 112 -16.21 16.46 -0.18
CA THR A 112 -17.57 16.10 0.20
C THR A 112 -17.70 14.58 0.34
N VAL A 113 -18.79 14.11 0.93
CA VAL A 113 -19.10 12.67 1.03
C VAL A 113 -19.18 12.02 -0.36
N GLU A 114 -19.74 12.73 -1.34
CA GLU A 114 -19.87 12.26 -2.73
C GLU A 114 -18.50 12.14 -3.41
N GLU A 115 -17.58 13.07 -3.15
CA GLU A 115 -16.21 13.01 -3.67
C GLU A 115 -15.43 11.85 -3.08
N VAL A 116 -15.61 11.57 -1.78
CA VAL A 116 -15.02 10.39 -1.12
C VAL A 116 -15.57 9.09 -1.71
N GLU A 117 -16.90 9.01 -1.88
CA GLU A 117 -17.54 7.83 -2.48
C GLU A 117 -17.04 7.60 -3.92
N ALA A 118 -16.94 8.66 -4.71
CA ALA A 118 -16.42 8.59 -6.08
C ALA A 118 -14.94 8.12 -6.12
N GLU A 119 -14.10 8.64 -5.23
CA GLU A 119 -12.71 8.20 -5.15
C GLU A 119 -12.62 6.72 -4.78
N VAL A 120 -13.34 6.27 -3.75
CA VAL A 120 -13.34 4.86 -3.32
C VAL A 120 -13.77 3.95 -4.46
N LYS A 121 -14.87 4.32 -5.17
CA LYS A 121 -15.33 3.57 -6.32
C LYS A 121 -14.25 3.44 -7.38
N GLN A 122 -13.59 4.55 -7.74
CA GLN A 122 -12.51 4.56 -8.72
C GLN A 122 -11.33 3.68 -8.29
N ARG A 123 -10.91 3.74 -7.01
CA ARG A 123 -9.81 2.90 -6.50
C ARG A 123 -10.14 1.41 -6.52
N ILE A 124 -11.39 1.05 -6.26
CA ILE A 124 -11.85 -0.33 -6.37
C ILE A 124 -11.83 -0.79 -7.83
N GLU A 125 -12.30 0.04 -8.77
CA GLU A 125 -12.24 -0.25 -10.20
C GLU A 125 -10.78 -0.41 -10.68
N ASP A 126 -9.88 0.47 -10.24
CA ASP A 126 -8.46 0.45 -10.65
C ASP A 126 -7.67 -0.73 -10.07
N GLY A 127 -7.98 -1.15 -8.84
CA GLY A 127 -7.11 -2.07 -8.08
C GLY A 127 -7.69 -3.44 -7.75
N ALA A 128 -9.02 -3.57 -7.64
CA ALA A 128 -9.61 -4.76 -7.01
C ALA A 128 -9.93 -5.91 -7.98
N ALA A 129 -10.02 -5.66 -9.28
CA ALA A 129 -10.31 -6.73 -10.24
C ALA A 129 -9.26 -7.87 -10.14
N GLY A 130 -9.74 -9.11 -10.01
CA GLY A 130 -8.88 -10.29 -9.83
C GLY A 130 -8.28 -10.45 -8.42
N GLY A 131 -8.61 -9.60 -7.46
CA GLY A 131 -8.06 -9.65 -6.09
C GLY A 131 -6.73 -8.90 -5.92
N GLY A 132 -6.03 -9.12 -4.80
CA GLY A 132 -4.72 -8.52 -4.55
C GLY A 132 -4.75 -7.00 -4.31
N TYR A 133 -5.85 -6.49 -3.74
CA TYR A 133 -5.97 -5.09 -3.33
C TYR A 133 -6.64 -4.96 -1.96
N ILE A 134 -6.08 -4.12 -1.11
CA ILE A 134 -6.67 -3.73 0.17
C ILE A 134 -6.99 -2.24 0.09
N CYS A 135 -8.28 -1.91 -0.06
CA CYS A 135 -8.73 -0.52 -0.09
C CYS A 135 -8.64 0.09 1.31
N ALA A 136 -7.77 1.05 1.48
CA ALA A 136 -7.53 1.75 2.74
C ALA A 136 -7.07 3.18 2.47
N THR A 137 -6.90 3.95 3.52
CA THR A 137 -6.26 5.28 3.43
C THR A 137 -4.79 5.17 3.04
N ALA A 138 -4.26 6.20 2.39
CA ALA A 138 -2.85 6.25 1.97
C ALA A 138 -1.86 6.28 3.16
N ASN A 139 -2.32 6.56 4.35
CA ASN A 139 -1.56 6.48 5.61
C ASN A 139 -2.57 6.49 6.78
N SER A 140 -2.11 6.71 8.02
CA SER A 140 -2.97 6.80 9.20
C SER A 140 -3.95 7.97 9.10
N VAL A 141 -5.22 7.72 9.45
CA VAL A 141 -6.25 8.77 9.53
C VAL A 141 -5.83 9.80 10.60
N THR A 142 -5.78 11.05 10.21
CA THR A 142 -5.36 12.15 11.06
C THR A 142 -6.55 12.94 11.62
N GLY A 143 -6.31 13.73 12.67
CA GLY A 143 -7.36 14.51 13.35
C GLY A 143 -8.00 15.63 12.50
N TRP A 144 -7.44 15.95 11.33
CA TRP A 144 -8.03 16.90 10.39
C TRP A 144 -8.89 16.26 9.29
N CYS A 145 -8.95 14.93 9.22
CA CYS A 145 -9.92 14.26 8.37
C CYS A 145 -11.32 14.45 8.96
N LYS A 146 -12.29 14.80 8.10
CA LYS A 146 -13.70 14.90 8.52
C LYS A 146 -14.21 13.52 8.87
N ILE A 147 -14.83 13.37 10.04
CA ILE A 147 -15.32 12.07 10.51
C ILE A 147 -16.40 11.50 9.57
N GLU A 148 -17.25 12.35 9.00
CA GLU A 148 -18.24 11.97 8.00
C GLU A 148 -17.62 11.38 6.74
N ASN A 149 -16.44 11.89 6.32
CA ASN A 149 -15.70 11.39 5.17
C ASN A 149 -15.07 10.01 5.46
N VAL A 150 -14.61 9.77 6.68
CA VAL A 150 -14.10 8.44 7.10
C VAL A 150 -15.22 7.41 7.08
N PHE A 151 -16.42 7.76 7.56
CA PHE A 151 -17.59 6.88 7.46
C PHE A 151 -18.04 6.68 6.01
N ALA A 152 -18.03 7.74 5.20
CA ALA A 152 -18.37 7.64 3.77
C ALA A 152 -17.43 6.68 3.04
N MET A 153 -16.11 6.76 3.31
CA MET A 153 -15.11 5.83 2.78
C MET A 153 -15.46 4.38 3.14
N THR A 154 -15.73 4.10 4.42
CA THR A 154 -16.05 2.74 4.89
C THR A 154 -17.32 2.21 4.22
N ASN A 155 -18.38 3.03 4.14
CA ASN A 155 -19.64 2.66 3.50
C ASN A 155 -19.46 2.41 2.00
N ALA A 156 -18.66 3.23 1.32
CA ALA A 156 -18.36 3.08 -0.10
C ALA A 156 -17.57 1.78 -0.38
N VAL A 157 -16.60 1.43 0.48
CA VAL A 157 -15.90 0.14 0.37
C VAL A 157 -16.86 -1.03 0.50
N GLN A 158 -17.82 -1.00 1.44
CA GLN A 158 -18.83 -2.05 1.58
C GLN A 158 -19.78 -2.11 0.37
N LYS A 159 -20.10 -0.97 -0.22
CA LYS A 159 -21.00 -0.87 -1.38
C LYS A 159 -20.36 -1.37 -2.68
N TYR A 160 -19.12 -0.98 -2.95
CA TYR A 160 -18.45 -1.24 -4.23
C TYR A 160 -17.44 -2.39 -4.19
N GLY A 161 -16.97 -2.79 -2.99
CA GLY A 161 -15.95 -3.83 -2.82
C GLY A 161 -16.46 -5.27 -2.81
N VAL A 162 -17.69 -5.50 -3.27
CA VAL A 162 -18.30 -6.85 -3.32
C VAL A 162 -17.92 -7.54 -4.63
N TYR A 163 -17.30 -8.71 -4.53
CA TYR A 163 -16.93 -9.49 -5.70
C TYR A 163 -18.13 -10.26 -6.31
N PRO A 164 -18.19 -10.45 -7.65
CA PRO A 164 -17.17 -10.00 -8.61
C PRO A 164 -17.19 -8.48 -8.83
N ILE A 165 -16.00 -7.87 -8.89
CA ILE A 165 -15.88 -6.45 -9.19
C ILE A 165 -16.23 -6.22 -10.66
N SER A 166 -17.22 -5.38 -10.92
CA SER A 166 -17.58 -4.96 -12.28
C SER A 166 -16.71 -3.75 -12.64
N VAL A 167 -15.84 -3.92 -13.63
CA VAL A 167 -15.11 -2.80 -14.24
C VAL A 167 -16.02 -2.21 -15.31
N SER A 168 -16.44 -0.97 -15.13
CA SER A 168 -17.28 -0.22 -16.09
C SER A 168 -16.45 0.49 -17.15
#